data_24522ca8582048fe15a1a03c70789df7
#
_entry.id   24522ca8582048fe15a1a03c70789df7
#
_cell.length_a   1.000
_cell.length_b   1.000
_cell.length_c   1.000
_cell.angle_alpha   90.00
_cell.angle_beta   90.00
_cell.angle_gamma   90.00
#
_symmetry.space_group_name_H-M   'P 1'
#
loop_
_entity.id
_entity.type
_entity.pdbx_description
1 polymer ?
#
loop_
_entity_poly.entity_id
_entity_poly.type
_entity_poly.pdbx_seq_one_letter_code
_entity_poly.pdbx_strand_id
1 'polypeptide(L)'
;MAAKKKIPAKNQPVVQKQVEARKDASSPVFGFLPDDTPPIGAMLSLGFQQFLTMFPATVLVAILTKFDVGITLLASGLGTIVALLVSKRKIPMYYGSSFSYIAVIITVMSKFAPDCYNSAATYCPEGVQIVQVGIILTAVFEILIGLLIMRIGKTALDRILPPIITGSMAMVIGVALANAALGNAGNWAAPEVATATWTVAFITLIATILFSVYLQGKGLIGMLPILLGAIFGYIAV
;
A
#
# COMPACT_ATOMS: atom_id res chain seq x y z
N MET A 1 -24.38 11.68 -35.11
CA MET A 1 -23.66 10.45 -34.66
C MET A 1 -22.27 10.46 -35.27
N ALA A 2 -21.25 10.91 -34.54
CA ALA A 2 -19.87 10.94 -35.03
C ALA A 2 -19.22 9.57 -34.82
N ALA A 3 -18.85 8.93 -35.91
CA ALA A 3 -18.16 7.63 -35.89
C ALA A 3 -16.81 7.75 -35.18
N LYS A 4 -16.60 7.07 -34.04
CA LYS A 4 -15.33 6.95 -33.37
C LYS A 4 -14.32 6.26 -34.30
N LYS A 5 -13.36 7.02 -34.83
CA LYS A 5 -12.27 6.53 -35.68
C LYS A 5 -11.44 5.53 -34.88
N LYS A 6 -11.52 4.23 -35.22
CA LYS A 6 -10.67 3.18 -34.62
C LYS A 6 -9.21 3.48 -34.90
N ILE A 7 -8.43 3.66 -33.83
CA ILE A 7 -6.98 3.83 -33.92
C ILE A 7 -6.36 2.47 -34.28
N PRO A 8 -5.46 2.40 -35.30
CA PRO A 8 -4.86 1.13 -35.71
C PRO A 8 -4.05 0.50 -34.55
N ALA A 9 -4.12 -0.81 -34.42
CA ALA A 9 -3.58 -1.62 -33.30
C ALA A 9 -2.09 -1.35 -32.98
N LYS A 10 -1.31 -0.85 -33.93
CA LYS A 10 0.12 -0.54 -33.78
C LYS A 10 0.40 0.71 -32.92
N ASN A 11 -0.58 1.62 -32.79
CA ASN A 11 -0.43 2.91 -32.10
C ASN A 11 -1.33 3.03 -30.85
N GLN A 12 -1.90 1.95 -30.39
CA GLN A 12 -2.70 1.96 -29.16
C GLN A 12 -1.79 1.98 -27.94
N PRO A 13 -2.09 2.79 -26.91
CA PRO A 13 -1.35 2.76 -25.65
C PRO A 13 -1.39 1.35 -25.03
N VAL A 14 -0.32 0.95 -24.39
CA VAL A 14 -0.11 -0.39 -23.81
C VAL A 14 -1.31 -0.84 -22.96
N VAL A 15 -1.95 0.08 -22.24
CA VAL A 15 -3.15 -0.17 -21.44
C VAL A 15 -4.35 -0.60 -22.31
N GLN A 16 -4.58 0.03 -23.47
CA GLN A 16 -5.66 -0.36 -24.36
C GLN A 16 -5.42 -1.72 -25.01
N LYS A 17 -4.18 -2.04 -25.38
CA LYS A 17 -3.80 -3.37 -25.85
C LYS A 17 -4.03 -4.45 -24.78
N GLN A 18 -3.74 -4.16 -23.53
CA GLN A 18 -3.99 -5.08 -22.42
C GLN A 18 -5.49 -5.26 -22.14
N VAL A 19 -6.29 -4.21 -22.29
CA VAL A 19 -7.75 -4.27 -22.13
C VAL A 19 -8.42 -5.03 -23.26
N GLU A 20 -7.96 -4.85 -24.52
CA GLU A 20 -8.47 -5.62 -25.67
C GLU A 20 -8.05 -7.09 -25.61
N ALA A 21 -6.77 -7.38 -25.29
CA ALA A 21 -6.30 -8.75 -25.11
C ALA A 21 -7.00 -9.48 -23.95
N ARG A 22 -7.47 -8.76 -22.93
CA ARG A 22 -8.29 -9.34 -21.86
C ARG A 22 -9.75 -9.58 -22.26
N LYS A 23 -10.31 -8.80 -23.19
CA LYS A 23 -11.67 -9.02 -23.72
C LYS A 23 -11.74 -10.27 -24.61
N ASP A 24 -10.65 -10.58 -25.28
CA ASP A 24 -10.54 -11.76 -26.15
C ASP A 24 -10.16 -13.04 -25.38
N ALA A 25 -9.66 -12.91 -24.14
CA ALA A 25 -9.41 -14.05 -23.27
C ALA A 25 -10.73 -14.45 -22.58
N SER A 26 -11.19 -15.66 -22.83
CA SER A 26 -12.40 -16.27 -22.23
C SER A 26 -12.34 -16.52 -20.71
N SER A 27 -11.38 -15.92 -20.00
CA SER A 27 -11.30 -15.96 -18.55
C SER A 27 -12.18 -14.85 -17.96
N PRO A 28 -13.06 -15.15 -16.99
CA PRO A 28 -13.86 -14.13 -16.33
C PRO A 28 -12.93 -13.12 -15.68
N VAL A 29 -13.00 -11.87 -16.14
CA VAL A 29 -12.26 -10.75 -15.52
C VAL A 29 -12.92 -10.49 -14.16
N PHE A 30 -12.30 -10.97 -13.07
CA PHE A 30 -12.71 -10.62 -11.72
C PHE A 30 -12.17 -9.21 -11.40
N GLY A 31 -12.97 -8.19 -11.67
CA GLY A 31 -12.63 -6.81 -11.36
C GLY A 31 -13.54 -5.84 -12.11
N PHE A 32 -13.68 -4.65 -11.54
CA PHE A 32 -14.42 -3.54 -12.15
C PHE A 32 -13.43 -2.56 -12.76
N LEU A 33 -13.74 -2.04 -13.94
CA LEU A 33 -12.97 -0.97 -14.58
C LEU A 33 -13.29 0.37 -13.89
N PRO A 34 -12.42 1.40 -14.01
CA PRO A 34 -12.61 2.71 -13.37
C PRO A 34 -13.93 3.42 -13.72
N ASP A 35 -14.55 3.08 -14.85
CA ASP A 35 -15.82 3.64 -15.32
C ASP A 35 -17.02 2.72 -15.01
N ASP A 36 -16.80 1.53 -14.42
CA ASP A 36 -17.85 0.61 -14.03
C ASP A 36 -18.47 1.01 -12.70
N THR A 37 -19.76 0.89 -12.57
CA THR A 37 -20.49 1.06 -11.30
C THR A 37 -20.88 -0.32 -10.76
N PRO A 38 -20.10 -0.87 -9.80
CA PRO A 38 -20.46 -2.14 -9.21
C PRO A 38 -21.76 -2.06 -8.42
N PRO A 39 -22.53 -3.15 -8.29
CA PRO A 39 -23.70 -3.19 -7.44
C PRO A 39 -23.30 -2.89 -5.97
N ILE A 40 -24.20 -2.24 -5.23
CA ILE A 40 -23.94 -1.73 -3.87
C ILE A 40 -23.33 -2.80 -2.95
N GLY A 41 -23.80 -4.04 -3.04
CA GLY A 41 -23.27 -5.17 -2.24
C GLY A 41 -21.78 -5.47 -2.55
N ALA A 42 -21.40 -5.48 -3.83
CA ALA A 42 -20.00 -5.67 -4.23
C ALA A 42 -19.14 -4.46 -3.82
N MET A 43 -19.65 -3.25 -3.94
CA MET A 43 -18.95 -2.03 -3.55
C MET A 43 -18.66 -2.00 -2.04
N LEU A 44 -19.64 -2.35 -1.19
CA LEU A 44 -19.46 -2.44 0.26
C LEU A 44 -18.47 -3.55 0.63
N SER A 45 -18.58 -4.71 0.00
CA SER A 45 -17.67 -5.83 0.23
C SER A 45 -16.22 -5.50 -0.14
N LEU A 46 -16.01 -4.87 -1.31
CA LEU A 46 -14.68 -4.42 -1.76
C LEU A 46 -14.12 -3.29 -0.87
N GLY A 47 -14.97 -2.35 -0.44
CA GLY A 47 -14.56 -1.29 0.48
C GLY A 47 -14.13 -1.84 1.85
N PHE A 48 -14.90 -2.78 2.40
CA PHE A 48 -14.57 -3.45 3.65
C PHE A 48 -13.28 -4.27 3.54
N GLN A 49 -13.09 -4.95 2.42
CA GLN A 49 -11.85 -5.66 2.10
C GLN A 49 -10.64 -4.73 2.07
N GLN A 50 -10.73 -3.60 1.39
CA GLN A 50 -9.66 -2.59 1.34
C GLN A 50 -9.31 -2.08 2.74
N PHE A 51 -10.32 -1.82 3.56
CA PHE A 51 -10.13 -1.43 4.95
C PHE A 51 -9.38 -2.51 5.74
N LEU A 52 -9.84 -3.77 5.70
CA LEU A 52 -9.22 -4.87 6.43
C LEU A 52 -7.77 -5.14 6.00
N THR A 53 -7.44 -4.91 4.72
CA THR A 53 -6.07 -5.10 4.21
C THR A 53 -5.14 -3.99 4.67
N MET A 54 -5.61 -2.75 4.67
CA MET A 54 -4.76 -1.58 4.94
C MET A 54 -4.71 -1.17 6.42
N PHE A 55 -5.71 -1.54 7.21
CA PHE A 55 -5.76 -1.22 8.63
C PHE A 55 -4.53 -1.75 9.41
N PRO A 56 -4.16 -3.05 9.31
CA PRO A 56 -2.98 -3.56 10.02
C PRO A 56 -1.68 -2.89 9.53
N ALA A 57 -1.58 -2.61 8.24
CA ALA A 57 -0.42 -1.93 7.67
C ALA A 57 -0.26 -0.51 8.22
N THR A 58 -1.35 0.25 8.33
CA THR A 58 -1.34 1.61 8.88
C THR A 58 -0.98 1.61 10.36
N VAL A 59 -1.51 0.67 11.15
CA VAL A 59 -1.17 0.48 12.56
C VAL A 59 0.31 0.13 12.71
N LEU A 60 0.83 -0.79 11.91
CA LEU A 60 2.23 -1.20 11.95
C LEU A 60 3.17 -0.01 11.68
N VAL A 61 2.88 0.80 10.66
CA VAL A 61 3.67 2.00 10.37
C VAL A 61 3.67 2.96 11.55
N ALA A 62 2.52 3.21 12.16
CA ALA A 62 2.41 4.09 13.33
C ALA A 62 3.28 3.58 14.50
N ILE A 63 3.24 2.28 14.79
CA ILE A 63 4.04 1.67 15.86
C ILE A 63 5.54 1.78 15.56
N LEU A 64 5.98 1.43 14.34
CA LEU A 64 7.39 1.46 13.95
C LEU A 64 7.97 2.88 13.96
N THR A 65 7.15 3.87 13.63
CA THR A 65 7.56 5.27 13.57
C THR A 65 7.22 6.06 14.83
N LYS A 66 6.73 5.39 15.89
CA LYS A 66 6.34 6.04 17.16
C LYS A 66 5.34 7.18 17.00
N PHE A 67 4.46 7.09 16.00
CA PHE A 67 3.30 7.95 15.83
C PHE A 67 2.13 7.44 16.67
N ASP A 68 1.22 8.35 17.04
CA ASP A 68 -0.05 7.95 17.65
C ASP A 68 -0.91 7.19 16.63
N VAL A 69 -1.32 5.96 16.99
CA VAL A 69 -2.08 5.06 16.12
C VAL A 69 -3.45 5.65 15.78
N GLY A 70 -4.13 6.25 16.76
CA GLY A 70 -5.47 6.82 16.59
C GLY A 70 -5.45 8.01 15.62
N ILE A 71 -4.48 8.91 15.80
CA ILE A 71 -4.30 10.08 14.92
C ILE A 71 -3.92 9.63 13.51
N THR A 72 -3.06 8.62 13.38
CA THR A 72 -2.63 8.08 12.09
C THR A 72 -3.81 7.46 11.33
N LEU A 73 -4.65 6.70 12.00
CA LEU A 73 -5.86 6.12 11.41
C LEU A 73 -6.87 7.19 10.99
N LEU A 74 -7.08 8.20 11.84
CA LEU A 74 -7.97 9.32 11.53
C LEU A 74 -7.47 10.11 10.31
N ALA A 75 -6.17 10.42 10.27
CA ALA A 75 -5.55 11.13 9.16
C ALA A 75 -5.66 10.32 7.84
N SER A 76 -5.45 8.99 7.90
CA SER A 76 -5.61 8.09 6.76
C SER A 76 -7.06 8.07 6.25
N GLY A 77 -8.04 8.02 7.16
CA GLY A 77 -9.46 8.09 6.80
C GLY A 77 -9.84 9.41 6.13
N LEU A 78 -9.44 10.54 6.72
CA LEU A 78 -9.67 11.87 6.15
C LEU A 78 -8.96 12.02 4.80
N GLY A 79 -7.69 11.58 4.70
CA GLY A 79 -6.94 11.59 3.44
C GLY A 79 -7.62 10.78 2.34
N THR A 80 -8.17 9.62 2.68
CA THR A 80 -8.93 8.78 1.75
C THR A 80 -10.20 9.49 1.24
N ILE A 81 -10.95 10.14 2.14
CA ILE A 81 -12.15 10.89 1.74
C ILE A 81 -11.78 12.03 0.79
N VAL A 82 -10.76 12.83 1.12
CA VAL A 82 -10.29 13.93 0.27
C VAL A 82 -9.82 13.42 -1.09
N ALA A 83 -9.03 12.34 -1.12
CA ALA A 83 -8.55 11.75 -2.35
C ALA A 83 -9.68 11.22 -3.25
N LEU A 84 -10.71 10.60 -2.66
CA LEU A 84 -11.91 10.15 -3.38
C LEU A 84 -12.71 11.32 -3.96
N LEU A 85 -12.83 12.42 -3.24
CA LEU A 85 -13.51 13.63 -3.72
C LEU A 85 -12.73 14.28 -4.88
N VAL A 86 -11.42 14.45 -4.72
CA VAL A 86 -10.55 15.06 -5.74
C VAL A 86 -10.48 14.19 -7.01
N SER A 87 -10.37 12.87 -6.86
CA SER A 87 -10.34 11.94 -7.99
C SER A 87 -11.72 11.70 -8.64
N LYS A 88 -12.78 12.35 -8.12
CA LYS A 88 -14.18 12.16 -8.60
C LYS A 88 -14.57 10.68 -8.62
N ARG A 89 -14.15 9.92 -7.63
CA ARG A 89 -14.37 8.47 -7.48
C ARG A 89 -13.78 7.60 -8.59
N LYS A 90 -12.87 8.14 -9.42
CA LYS A 90 -12.21 7.36 -10.49
C LYS A 90 -11.15 6.40 -9.96
N ILE A 91 -10.62 6.65 -8.77
CA ILE A 91 -9.60 5.82 -8.13
C ILE A 91 -10.11 5.45 -6.73
N PRO A 92 -10.99 4.44 -6.62
CA PRO A 92 -11.55 4.00 -5.34
C PRO A 92 -10.54 3.12 -4.59
N MET A 93 -9.55 3.76 -3.97
CA MET A 93 -8.53 3.11 -3.15
C MET A 93 -8.53 3.68 -1.74
N TYR A 94 -8.16 2.85 -0.75
CA TYR A 94 -7.86 3.33 0.58
C TYR A 94 -6.43 3.91 0.58
N TYR A 95 -6.27 5.13 1.06
CA TYR A 95 -4.98 5.81 1.18
C TYR A 95 -4.46 5.66 2.61
N GLY A 96 -3.63 4.64 2.82
CA GLY A 96 -2.97 4.36 4.09
C GLY A 96 -1.56 4.93 4.17
N SER A 97 -0.88 4.60 5.26
CA SER A 97 0.51 4.99 5.48
C SER A 97 1.45 4.34 4.45
N SER A 98 2.43 5.09 3.97
CA SER A 98 3.42 4.60 3.02
C SER A 98 4.62 3.98 3.73
N PHE A 99 4.94 2.73 3.39
CA PHE A 99 6.14 2.05 3.89
C PHE A 99 7.44 2.70 3.44
N SER A 100 7.44 3.44 2.33
CA SER A 100 8.62 4.15 1.82
C SER A 100 9.15 5.20 2.78
N TYR A 101 8.29 5.79 3.60
CA TYR A 101 8.67 6.82 4.56
C TYR A 101 9.25 6.27 5.86
N ILE A 102 9.05 4.97 6.18
CA ILE A 102 9.46 4.39 7.47
C ILE A 102 10.95 4.61 7.72
N ALA A 103 11.82 4.24 6.77
CA ALA A 103 13.26 4.35 6.93
C ALA A 103 13.71 5.80 7.14
N VAL A 104 13.11 6.74 6.41
CA VAL A 104 13.42 8.18 6.51
C VAL A 104 12.95 8.71 7.85
N ILE A 105 11.74 8.39 8.28
CA ILE A 105 11.18 8.83 9.57
C ILE A 105 12.02 8.31 10.73
N ILE A 106 12.38 7.04 10.73
CA ILE A 106 13.24 6.43 11.75
C ILE A 106 14.59 7.14 11.81
N THR A 107 15.20 7.41 10.67
CA THR A 107 16.51 8.10 10.60
C THR A 107 16.42 9.52 11.15
N VAL A 108 15.37 10.26 10.83
CA VAL A 108 15.16 11.61 11.35
C VAL A 108 14.92 11.57 12.87
N MET A 109 14.04 10.70 13.35
CA MET A 109 13.75 10.59 14.78
C MET A 109 14.95 10.16 15.60
N SER A 110 15.70 9.15 15.14
CA SER A 110 16.89 8.68 15.84
C SER A 110 18.01 9.73 15.92
N LYS A 111 18.07 10.65 14.93
CA LYS A 111 19.08 11.72 14.89
C LYS A 111 18.68 12.96 15.67
N PHE A 112 17.42 13.37 15.60
CA PHE A 112 16.95 14.66 16.15
C PHE A 112 16.17 14.54 17.46
N ALA A 113 15.67 13.35 17.80
CA ALA A 113 14.98 13.07 19.06
C ALA A 113 15.41 11.69 19.62
N PRO A 114 16.73 11.44 19.82
CA PRO A 114 17.24 10.13 20.21
C PRO A 114 16.70 9.64 21.55
N ASP A 115 16.59 10.52 22.53
CA ASP A 115 16.14 10.18 23.89
C ASP A 115 14.68 9.70 23.89
N CYS A 116 13.83 10.40 23.15
CA CYS A 116 12.43 10.04 22.99
C CYS A 116 12.27 8.78 22.13
N TYR A 117 13.01 8.68 21.01
CA TYR A 117 12.90 7.54 20.10
C TYR A 117 13.37 6.23 20.73
N ASN A 118 14.47 6.24 21.49
CA ASN A 118 15.02 5.07 22.18
C ASN A 118 14.30 4.71 23.48
N SER A 119 13.41 5.58 23.96
CA SER A 119 12.59 5.30 25.14
C SER A 119 11.61 4.14 24.89
N ALA A 120 11.15 3.49 25.95
CA ALA A 120 10.12 2.48 25.89
C ALA A 120 8.72 3.02 25.53
N ALA A 121 8.58 4.34 25.40
CA ALA A 121 7.31 4.98 25.04
C ALA A 121 6.87 4.57 23.64
N THR A 122 5.57 4.32 23.50
CA THR A 122 4.93 4.00 22.21
C THR A 122 4.74 5.21 21.31
N TYR A 123 4.80 6.42 21.87
CA TYR A 123 4.60 7.68 21.16
C TYR A 123 5.72 8.68 21.50
N CYS A 124 6.25 9.34 20.47
CA CYS A 124 7.34 10.31 20.59
C CYS A 124 6.90 11.68 20.04
N PRO A 125 6.33 12.57 20.87
CA PRO A 125 5.77 13.84 20.40
C PRO A 125 6.82 14.78 19.78
N GLU A 126 8.01 14.86 20.36
CA GLU A 126 9.09 15.73 19.85
C GLU A 126 9.58 15.28 18.48
N GLY A 127 9.82 14.00 18.31
CA GLY A 127 10.22 13.42 17.04
C GLY A 127 9.14 13.56 15.96
N VAL A 128 7.87 13.35 16.35
CA VAL A 128 6.73 13.52 15.45
C VAL A 128 6.60 14.95 14.92
N GLN A 129 6.77 15.95 15.76
CA GLN A 129 6.73 17.37 15.33
C GLN A 129 7.77 17.68 14.26
N ILE A 130 9.01 17.21 14.43
CA ILE A 130 10.09 17.41 13.47
C ILE A 130 9.77 16.71 12.14
N VAL A 131 9.32 15.46 12.22
CA VAL A 131 8.97 14.66 11.04
C VAL A 131 7.77 15.24 10.29
N GLN A 132 6.78 15.77 11.00
CA GLN A 132 5.59 16.39 10.39
C GLN A 132 5.96 17.56 9.47
N VAL A 133 6.92 18.39 9.86
CA VAL A 133 7.41 19.49 9.01
C VAL A 133 7.99 18.92 7.70
N GLY A 134 8.79 17.86 7.79
CA GLY A 134 9.34 17.19 6.61
C GLY A 134 8.25 16.58 5.71
N ILE A 135 7.24 15.94 6.30
CA ILE A 135 6.12 15.37 5.55
C ILE A 135 5.31 16.46 4.85
N ILE A 136 5.04 17.59 5.52
CA ILE A 136 4.31 18.72 4.91
C ILE A 136 5.09 19.29 3.72
N LEU A 137 6.41 19.50 3.89
CA LEU A 137 7.25 19.99 2.78
C LEU A 137 7.27 19.02 1.59
N THR A 138 7.35 17.71 1.87
CA THR A 138 7.27 16.68 0.82
C THR A 138 5.92 16.71 0.11
N ALA A 139 4.82 16.84 0.86
CA ALA A 139 3.47 16.94 0.28
C ALA A 139 3.32 18.17 -0.62
N VAL A 140 3.85 19.33 -0.22
CA VAL A 140 3.87 20.54 -1.06
C VAL A 140 4.66 20.27 -2.36
N PHE A 141 5.82 19.65 -2.24
CA PHE A 141 6.65 19.29 -3.40
C PHE A 141 5.94 18.31 -4.34
N GLU A 142 5.26 17.30 -3.81
CA GLU A 142 4.46 16.35 -4.59
C GLU A 142 3.30 17.04 -5.35
N ILE A 143 2.64 18.01 -4.70
CA ILE A 143 1.60 18.81 -5.35
C ILE A 143 2.18 19.62 -6.52
N LEU A 144 3.34 20.26 -6.33
CA LEU A 144 4.02 21.01 -7.38
C LEU A 144 4.40 20.10 -8.57
N ILE A 145 4.94 18.92 -8.28
CA ILE A 145 5.23 17.93 -9.33
C ILE A 145 3.94 17.49 -10.03
N GLY A 146 2.87 17.23 -9.29
CA GLY A 146 1.57 16.86 -9.86
C GLY A 146 1.04 17.93 -10.82
N LEU A 147 1.11 19.20 -10.43
CA LEU A 147 0.72 20.33 -11.29
C LEU A 147 1.62 20.43 -12.54
N LEU A 148 2.92 20.19 -12.39
CA LEU A 148 3.86 20.17 -13.51
C LEU A 148 3.53 19.06 -14.49
N ILE A 149 3.23 17.85 -14.00
CA ILE A 149 2.84 16.70 -14.83
C ILE A 149 1.54 16.98 -15.58
N MET A 150 0.58 17.65 -14.94
CA MET A 150 -0.66 18.07 -15.61
C MET A 150 -0.41 19.02 -16.79
N ARG A 151 0.66 19.84 -16.73
CA ARG A 151 1.09 20.74 -17.81
C ARG A 151 1.85 20.04 -18.92
N ILE A 152 2.79 19.17 -18.56
CA ILE A 152 3.74 18.51 -19.48
C ILE A 152 3.11 17.27 -20.14
N GLY A 153 2.18 16.64 -19.48
CA GLY A 153 1.49 15.44 -19.95
C GLY A 153 2.18 14.11 -19.57
N LYS A 154 1.43 13.02 -19.71
CA LYS A 154 1.84 11.67 -19.30
C LYS A 154 3.08 11.16 -20.04
N THR A 155 3.23 11.51 -21.32
CA THR A 155 4.34 11.02 -22.17
C THR A 155 5.72 11.45 -21.65
N ALA A 156 5.83 12.65 -21.06
CA ALA A 156 7.06 13.10 -20.44
C ALA A 156 7.38 12.34 -19.15
N LEU A 157 6.34 12.05 -18.35
CA LEU A 157 6.48 11.26 -17.14
C LEU A 157 6.96 9.83 -17.44
N ASP A 158 6.37 9.16 -18.44
CA ASP A 158 6.76 7.81 -18.87
C ASP A 158 8.21 7.74 -19.40
N ARG A 159 8.74 8.88 -19.88
CA ARG A 159 10.15 9.00 -20.31
C ARG A 159 11.10 9.18 -19.13
N ILE A 160 10.69 9.93 -18.10
CA ILE A 160 11.52 10.22 -16.91
C ILE A 160 11.49 9.04 -15.93
N LEU A 161 10.32 8.39 -15.79
CA LEU A 161 10.10 7.27 -14.90
C LEU A 161 9.74 5.99 -15.68
N PRO A 162 10.70 5.42 -16.43
CA PRO A 162 10.48 4.14 -17.10
C PRO A 162 10.24 3.03 -16.06
N PRO A 163 9.56 1.93 -16.43
CA PRO A 163 9.23 0.82 -15.53
C PRO A 163 10.42 0.21 -14.77
N ILE A 164 11.62 0.32 -15.34
CA ILE A 164 12.86 -0.16 -14.71
C ILE A 164 13.20 0.63 -13.44
N ILE A 165 12.96 1.94 -13.44
CA ILE A 165 13.21 2.79 -12.25
C ILE A 165 12.20 2.45 -11.16
N THR A 166 10.92 2.33 -11.48
CA THR A 166 9.88 1.98 -10.50
C THR A 166 10.09 0.59 -9.91
N GLY A 167 10.53 -0.37 -10.72
CA GLY A 167 10.90 -1.72 -10.27
C GLY A 167 12.11 -1.70 -9.33
N SER A 168 13.16 -0.96 -9.67
CA SER A 168 14.36 -0.82 -8.82
C SER A 168 14.02 -0.18 -7.47
N MET A 169 13.18 0.86 -7.46
CA MET A 169 12.74 1.51 -6.24
C MET A 169 11.93 0.56 -5.35
N ALA A 170 11.05 -0.26 -5.93
CA ALA A 170 10.31 -1.27 -5.20
C ALA A 170 11.24 -2.30 -4.53
N MET A 171 12.30 -2.75 -5.22
CA MET A 171 13.30 -3.64 -4.65
C MET A 171 14.07 -2.98 -3.48
N VAL A 172 14.48 -1.71 -3.64
CA VAL A 172 15.18 -0.97 -2.57
C VAL A 172 14.30 -0.85 -1.33
N ILE A 173 13.01 -0.53 -1.50
CA ILE A 173 12.04 -0.46 -0.39
C ILE A 173 11.91 -1.84 0.28
N GLY A 174 11.80 -2.92 -0.49
CA GLY A 174 11.71 -4.28 0.05
C GLY A 174 12.92 -4.65 0.89
N VAL A 175 14.14 -4.36 0.41
CA VAL A 175 15.38 -4.62 1.15
C VAL A 175 15.49 -3.74 2.40
N ALA A 176 15.12 -2.46 2.31
CA ALA A 176 15.14 -1.55 3.45
C ALA A 176 14.19 -1.99 4.58
N LEU A 177 13.07 -2.62 4.24
CA LEU A 177 12.10 -3.12 5.21
C LEU A 177 12.39 -4.55 5.71
N ALA A 178 13.36 -5.24 5.12
CA ALA A 178 13.69 -6.62 5.49
C ALA A 178 14.07 -6.75 6.99
N ASN A 179 14.83 -5.80 7.52
CA ASN A 179 15.18 -5.79 8.94
C ASN A 179 13.96 -5.65 9.85
N ALA A 180 13.01 -4.78 9.50
CA ALA A 180 11.76 -4.64 10.24
C ALA A 180 10.91 -5.91 10.17
N ALA A 181 10.87 -6.56 9.02
CA ALA A 181 10.15 -7.82 8.84
C ALA A 181 10.76 -8.94 9.71
N LEU A 182 12.08 -9.11 9.69
CA LEU A 182 12.79 -10.09 10.51
C LEU A 182 12.68 -9.80 12.01
N GLY A 183 12.71 -8.52 12.39
CA GLY A 183 12.48 -8.09 13.76
C GLY A 183 11.12 -8.52 14.28
N ASN A 184 10.06 -8.23 13.51
CA ASN A 184 8.69 -8.62 13.86
C ASN A 184 8.47 -10.15 13.80
N ALA A 185 9.24 -10.86 12.96
CA ALA A 185 9.17 -12.32 12.87
C ALA A 185 9.78 -13.04 14.08
N GLY A 186 10.58 -12.38 14.90
CA GLY A 186 11.13 -12.98 16.11
C GLY A 186 12.52 -12.49 16.55
N ASN A 187 13.26 -11.74 15.72
CA ASN A 187 14.59 -11.25 16.11
C ASN A 187 14.56 -10.27 17.29
N TRP A 188 13.46 -9.56 17.50
CA TRP A 188 13.28 -8.62 18.61
C TRP A 188 12.54 -9.25 19.80
N ALA A 189 12.14 -10.51 19.67
CA ALA A 189 11.51 -11.24 20.76
C ALA A 189 12.54 -11.65 21.83
N ALA A 190 12.09 -11.76 23.07
CA ALA A 190 12.91 -12.32 24.14
C ALA A 190 13.32 -13.77 23.78
N PRO A 191 14.53 -14.23 24.15
CA PRO A 191 15.04 -15.55 23.78
C PRO A 191 14.10 -16.72 24.13
N GLU A 192 13.33 -16.57 25.20
CA GLU A 192 12.38 -17.58 25.69
C GLU A 192 11.20 -17.81 24.74
N VAL A 193 10.75 -16.75 24.03
CA VAL A 193 9.60 -16.79 23.11
C VAL A 193 10.00 -16.72 21.64
N ALA A 194 11.26 -16.45 21.34
CA ALA A 194 11.75 -16.26 19.98
C ALA A 194 11.43 -17.46 19.07
N THR A 195 11.62 -18.68 19.56
CA THR A 195 11.34 -19.92 18.80
C THR A 195 9.86 -20.03 18.46
N ALA A 196 8.97 -19.72 19.41
CA ALA A 196 7.52 -19.74 19.18
C ALA A 196 7.12 -18.67 18.17
N THR A 197 7.66 -17.46 18.30
CA THR A 197 7.39 -16.34 17.38
C THR A 197 7.83 -16.66 15.95
N TRP A 198 9.03 -17.24 15.77
CA TRP A 198 9.51 -17.69 14.47
C TRP A 198 8.62 -18.78 13.87
N THR A 199 8.18 -19.74 14.68
CA THR A 199 7.31 -20.83 14.23
C THR A 199 6.00 -20.26 13.70
N VAL A 200 5.37 -19.35 14.44
CA VAL A 200 4.14 -18.68 14.01
C VAL A 200 4.36 -17.85 12.74
N ALA A 201 5.46 -17.11 12.65
CA ALA A 201 5.81 -16.33 11.48
C ALA A 201 5.94 -17.21 10.21
N PHE A 202 6.60 -18.37 10.30
CA PHE A 202 6.74 -19.30 9.19
C PHE A 202 5.41 -19.94 8.81
N ILE A 203 4.60 -20.37 9.77
CA ILE A 203 3.26 -20.92 9.51
C ILE A 203 2.39 -19.89 8.79
N THR A 204 2.39 -18.64 9.29
CA THR A 204 1.63 -17.54 8.68
C THR A 204 2.11 -17.23 7.27
N LEU A 205 3.42 -17.21 7.03
CA LEU A 205 4.02 -16.97 5.73
C LEU A 205 3.62 -18.06 4.73
N ILE A 206 3.77 -19.33 5.10
CA ILE A 206 3.41 -20.46 4.25
C ILE A 206 1.91 -20.45 3.95
N ALA A 207 1.07 -20.23 4.95
CA ALA A 207 -0.38 -20.13 4.76
C ALA A 207 -0.75 -19.00 3.81
N THR A 208 -0.12 -17.82 3.95
CA THR A 208 -0.35 -16.66 3.06
C THR A 208 0.04 -16.98 1.62
N ILE A 209 1.18 -17.64 1.40
CA ILE A 209 1.63 -18.08 0.08
C ILE A 209 0.63 -19.07 -0.53
N LEU A 210 0.22 -20.07 0.23
CA LEU A 210 -0.75 -21.07 -0.23
C LEU A 210 -2.09 -20.41 -0.59
N PHE A 211 -2.61 -19.53 0.24
CA PHE A 211 -3.83 -18.78 -0.06
C PHE A 211 -3.67 -17.89 -1.29
N SER A 212 -2.53 -17.24 -1.46
CA SER A 212 -2.26 -16.42 -2.65
C SER A 212 -2.26 -17.22 -3.95
N VAL A 213 -1.74 -18.44 -3.93
CA VAL A 213 -1.65 -19.30 -5.12
C VAL A 213 -2.95 -20.05 -5.39
N TYR A 214 -3.50 -20.72 -4.37
CA TYR A 214 -4.66 -21.62 -4.57
C TYR A 214 -6.01 -20.91 -4.61
N LEU A 215 -6.13 -19.72 -4.00
CA LEU A 215 -7.37 -18.95 -4.02
C LEU A 215 -7.42 -17.93 -5.15
N GLN A 216 -6.34 -17.77 -5.92
CA GLN A 216 -6.31 -16.86 -7.07
C GLN A 216 -7.44 -17.18 -8.04
N GLY A 217 -8.27 -16.18 -8.36
CA GLY A 217 -9.42 -16.33 -9.24
C GLY A 217 -10.72 -16.85 -8.58
N LYS A 218 -10.72 -17.14 -7.29
CA LYS A 218 -11.92 -17.62 -6.56
C LYS A 218 -12.75 -16.47 -5.94
N GLY A 219 -13.03 -15.43 -6.69
CA GLY A 219 -13.87 -14.31 -6.25
C GLY A 219 -13.25 -13.47 -5.13
N LEU A 220 -14.07 -12.99 -4.20
CA LEU A 220 -13.66 -12.11 -3.10
C LEU A 220 -12.60 -12.74 -2.18
N ILE A 221 -12.71 -14.02 -1.89
CA ILE A 221 -11.78 -14.73 -1.01
C ILE A 221 -10.37 -14.78 -1.61
N GLY A 222 -10.26 -14.94 -2.93
CA GLY A 222 -8.98 -14.93 -3.64
C GLY A 222 -8.27 -13.57 -3.67
N MET A 223 -8.96 -12.50 -3.25
CA MET A 223 -8.38 -11.16 -3.17
C MET A 223 -7.84 -10.81 -1.76
N LEU A 224 -7.98 -11.72 -0.79
CA LEU A 224 -7.65 -11.51 0.63
C LEU A 224 -6.56 -12.46 1.19
N PRO A 225 -5.54 -12.88 0.42
CA PRO A 225 -4.61 -13.91 0.88
C PRO A 225 -3.84 -13.49 2.15
N ILE A 226 -3.46 -12.23 2.25
CA ILE A 226 -2.72 -11.68 3.40
C ILE A 226 -3.59 -11.70 4.66
N LEU A 227 -4.84 -11.27 4.56
CA LEU A 227 -5.77 -11.28 5.70
C LEU A 227 -6.05 -12.71 6.18
N LEU A 228 -6.30 -13.62 5.24
CA LEU A 228 -6.54 -15.03 5.55
C LEU A 228 -5.32 -15.67 6.20
N GLY A 229 -4.12 -15.35 5.72
CA GLY A 229 -2.86 -15.80 6.31
C GLY A 229 -2.69 -15.28 7.73
N ALA A 230 -2.98 -14.01 7.99
CA ALA A 230 -2.91 -13.40 9.32
C ALA A 230 -3.92 -14.04 10.29
N ILE A 231 -5.16 -14.25 9.86
CA ILE A 231 -6.19 -14.92 10.66
C ILE A 231 -5.75 -16.37 10.98
N PHE A 232 -5.24 -17.09 9.97
CA PHE A 232 -4.75 -18.46 10.17
C PHE A 232 -3.59 -18.51 11.15
N GLY A 233 -2.62 -17.58 11.02
CA GLY A 233 -1.51 -17.46 11.95
C GLY A 233 -1.96 -17.15 13.38
N TYR A 234 -2.96 -16.30 13.55
CA TYR A 234 -3.54 -15.98 14.85
C TYR A 234 -4.25 -17.19 15.50
N ILE A 235 -4.91 -18.03 14.70
CA ILE A 235 -5.59 -19.25 15.21
C ILE A 235 -4.57 -20.34 15.54
N ALA A 236 -3.40 -20.33 14.89
CA ALA A 236 -2.35 -21.34 15.09
C ALA A 236 -1.52 -21.10 16.38
N VAL A 237 -1.74 -20.00 17.09
CA VAL A 237 -1.12 -19.66 18.38
C VAL A 237 -1.97 -20.17 19.53
#